data_1e6ecd2421ac45515c99b5c8c894a143
#
_entry.id   1e6ecd2421ac45515c99b5c8c894a143
#
_cell.length_a   1.000
_cell.length_b   1.000
_cell.length_c   1.000
_cell.angle_alpha   90.00
_cell.angle_beta   90.00
_cell.angle_gamma   90.00
#
_symmetry.space_group_name_H-M   'P 1'
#
loop_
_entity.id
_entity.type
_entity.pdbx_description
1 polymer ?
#
loop_
_entity_poly.entity_id
_entity_poly.type
_entity_poly.pdbx_seq_one_letter_code
_entity_poly.pdbx_strand_id
1 'polypeptide(L)'
;PFGVVLQLIRFPGNFISRYDIFFVMLWMMSFFVFAGGMLIHLTVAAKGLIRTENKDAKMDRKLALLFGILITAGLLCGCYAEREPQNRNYIMCMGIDSDPEGGLKISYGFPDLSALTGTDAGEAEPMRVIAAASVSEASELLNASSDKTTDYSQMPVILMGKDLFEDQEKRSQVMNELADEKTIRRTALIARAEHTAEDILQLDDDVHGSVGVFIYELCQNNYENK
;
A
#
# COMPACT_ATOMS: atom_id res chain seq x y z
N PRO A 1 -4.25 -6.22 6.91
CA PRO A 1 -3.16 -6.77 7.74
C PRO A 1 -3.13 -8.30 7.74
N PHE A 2 -4.26 -9.02 7.56
CA PHE A 2 -4.25 -10.50 7.54
C PHE A 2 -3.62 -11.09 6.26
N GLY A 3 -3.76 -10.45 5.10
CA GLY A 3 -3.18 -10.91 3.83
C GLY A 3 -1.66 -10.95 3.84
N VAL A 4 -1.01 -10.00 4.52
CA VAL A 4 0.45 -9.91 4.60
C VAL A 4 1.05 -11.02 5.47
N VAL A 5 0.34 -11.47 6.50
CA VAL A 5 0.80 -12.56 7.38
C VAL A 5 0.76 -13.91 6.65
N LEU A 6 -0.19 -14.10 5.73
CA LEU A 6 -0.32 -15.33 4.94
C LEU A 6 0.74 -15.47 3.84
N GLN A 7 1.28 -14.34 3.31
CA GLN A 7 2.38 -14.37 2.35
C GLN A 7 3.72 -14.81 2.95
N LEU A 8 3.88 -14.69 4.27
CA LEU A 8 5.11 -15.10 4.98
C LEU A 8 5.22 -16.62 5.21
N ILE A 9 4.15 -17.37 5.00
CA ILE A 9 4.16 -18.84 5.13
C ILE A 9 4.38 -19.46 3.74
N ARG A 10 5.65 -19.53 3.29
CA ARG A 10 6.02 -20.30 2.10
C ARG A 10 6.06 -21.79 2.46
N PHE A 11 5.06 -22.54 2.01
CA PHE A 11 5.14 -24.00 1.98
C PHE A 11 5.82 -24.48 0.69
N PRO A 12 6.73 -25.45 0.75
CA PRO A 12 7.36 -26.01 -0.44
C PRO A 12 6.34 -26.83 -1.24
N GLY A 13 5.96 -26.35 -2.40
CA GLY A 13 5.10 -27.03 -3.35
C GLY A 13 4.17 -26.09 -4.14
N ASN A 14 4.25 -26.16 -5.46
CA ASN A 14 3.50 -25.30 -6.40
C ASN A 14 1.96 -25.44 -6.32
N PHE A 15 1.41 -26.31 -5.48
CA PHE A 15 -0.02 -26.56 -5.37
C PHE A 15 -0.73 -25.61 -4.38
N ILE A 16 0.01 -24.95 -3.47
CA ILE A 16 -0.59 -24.16 -2.37
C ILE A 16 -0.07 -22.70 -2.37
N SER A 17 0.33 -22.15 -3.50
CA SER A 17 0.74 -20.75 -3.60
C SER A 17 -0.44 -19.75 -3.69
N ARG A 18 -1.68 -20.20 -3.51
CA ARG A 18 -2.89 -19.37 -3.57
C ARG A 18 -3.80 -19.57 -2.37
N TYR A 19 -3.22 -19.52 -1.16
CA TYR A 19 -4.01 -19.54 0.09
C TYR A 19 -5.00 -18.38 0.19
N ASP A 20 -4.69 -17.25 -0.43
CA ASP A 20 -5.56 -16.07 -0.47
C ASP A 20 -6.91 -16.42 -1.07
N ILE A 21 -6.94 -17.18 -2.17
CA ILE A 21 -8.20 -17.61 -2.81
C ILE A 21 -8.97 -18.56 -1.91
N PHE A 22 -8.27 -19.48 -1.22
CA PHE A 22 -8.92 -20.43 -0.31
C PHE A 22 -9.51 -19.72 0.90
N PHE A 23 -8.78 -18.72 1.43
CA PHE A 23 -9.23 -17.92 2.57
C PHE A 23 -10.40 -17.00 2.18
N VAL A 24 -10.35 -16.39 1.01
CA VAL A 24 -11.46 -15.59 0.46
C VAL A 24 -12.69 -16.47 0.20
N MET A 25 -12.52 -17.67 -0.37
CA MET A 25 -13.61 -18.61 -0.55
C MET A 25 -14.24 -19.04 0.79
N LEU A 26 -13.42 -19.35 1.78
CA LEU A 26 -13.89 -19.77 3.11
C LEU A 26 -14.60 -18.62 3.83
N TRP A 27 -14.10 -17.42 3.68
CA TRP A 27 -14.72 -16.19 4.20
C TRP A 27 -16.04 -15.88 3.50
N MET A 28 -16.08 -16.00 2.18
CA MET A 28 -17.32 -15.84 1.38
C MET A 28 -18.36 -16.90 1.74
N MET A 29 -17.97 -18.17 1.91
CA MET A 29 -18.88 -19.24 2.39
C MET A 29 -19.45 -18.92 3.77
N SER A 30 -18.62 -18.46 4.70
CA SER A 30 -19.06 -18.04 6.04
C SER A 30 -20.03 -16.86 5.97
N PHE A 31 -19.79 -15.91 5.09
CA PHE A 31 -20.68 -14.78 4.86
C PHE A 31 -22.04 -15.21 4.30
N PHE A 32 -22.07 -16.13 3.33
CA PHE A 32 -23.33 -16.66 2.77
C PHE A 32 -24.13 -17.46 3.78
N VAL A 33 -23.47 -18.26 4.62
CA VAL A 33 -24.13 -19.02 5.70
C VAL A 33 -24.75 -18.07 6.72
N PHE A 34 -24.01 -17.02 7.11
CA PHE A 34 -24.50 -16.01 8.05
C PHE A 34 -25.67 -15.20 7.47
N ALA A 35 -25.55 -14.74 6.23
CA ALA A 35 -26.59 -13.98 5.54
C ALA A 35 -27.84 -14.85 5.31
N GLY A 36 -27.67 -16.09 4.92
CA GLY A 36 -28.76 -17.07 4.76
C GLY A 36 -29.50 -17.34 6.08
N GLY A 37 -28.76 -17.55 7.17
CA GLY A 37 -29.31 -17.69 8.52
C GLY A 37 -30.13 -16.47 8.94
N MET A 38 -29.62 -15.29 8.70
CA MET A 38 -30.30 -14.03 9.02
C MET A 38 -31.59 -13.84 8.22
N LEU A 39 -31.59 -14.19 6.92
CA LEU A 39 -32.80 -14.18 6.09
C LEU A 39 -33.85 -15.16 6.59
N ILE A 40 -33.46 -16.35 7.03
CA ILE A 40 -34.38 -17.34 7.61
C ILE A 40 -35.00 -16.80 8.91
N HIS A 41 -34.21 -16.21 9.80
CA HIS A 41 -34.71 -15.58 11.03
C HIS A 41 -35.68 -14.44 10.75
N LEU A 42 -35.38 -13.58 9.76
CA LEU A 42 -36.27 -12.49 9.33
C LEU A 42 -37.59 -13.01 8.77
N THR A 43 -37.54 -14.07 7.94
CA THR A 43 -38.79 -14.66 7.37
C THR A 43 -39.65 -15.36 8.43
N VAL A 44 -39.03 -16.05 9.41
CA VAL A 44 -39.74 -16.64 10.53
C VAL A 44 -40.38 -15.58 11.42
N ALA A 45 -39.65 -14.51 11.74
CA ALA A 45 -40.17 -13.40 12.51
C ALA A 45 -41.32 -12.67 11.77
N ALA A 46 -41.22 -12.45 10.47
CA ALA A 46 -42.26 -11.85 9.64
C ALA A 46 -43.53 -12.73 9.60
N LYS A 47 -43.40 -14.05 9.38
CA LYS A 47 -44.51 -14.98 9.42
C LYS A 47 -45.19 -15.00 10.79
N GLY A 48 -44.41 -14.91 11.87
CA GLY A 48 -44.97 -14.84 13.24
C GLY A 48 -45.75 -13.52 13.48
N LEU A 49 -45.38 -12.41 12.84
CA LEU A 49 -46.07 -11.12 12.91
C LEU A 49 -47.46 -11.20 12.29
N ILE A 50 -47.60 -11.94 11.19
CA ILE A 50 -48.86 -12.09 10.44
C ILE A 50 -49.85 -12.96 11.21
N ARG A 51 -49.34 -13.98 11.96
CA ARG A 51 -50.15 -15.04 12.60
C ARG A 51 -50.59 -14.74 14.04
N THR A 52 -50.11 -13.63 14.65
CA THR A 52 -50.41 -13.33 16.05
C THR A 52 -51.55 -12.31 16.21
N GLU A 53 -52.61 -12.67 16.90
CA GLU A 53 -53.77 -11.81 17.18
C GLU A 53 -53.54 -10.86 18.38
N ASN A 54 -52.56 -11.14 19.23
CA ASN A 54 -52.26 -10.36 20.43
C ASN A 54 -51.43 -9.10 20.07
N LYS A 55 -52.00 -7.92 20.43
CA LYS A 55 -51.39 -6.60 20.09
C LYS A 55 -49.99 -6.39 20.68
N ASP A 56 -49.75 -6.85 21.90
CA ASP A 56 -48.45 -6.64 22.60
C ASP A 56 -47.34 -7.51 21.98
N ALA A 57 -47.62 -8.78 21.70
CA ALA A 57 -46.71 -9.67 21.00
C ALA A 57 -46.41 -9.20 19.55
N LYS A 58 -47.34 -8.48 18.92
CA LYS A 58 -47.18 -7.89 17.58
C LYS A 58 -46.26 -6.68 17.62
N MET A 59 -46.31 -5.88 18.70
CA MET A 59 -45.43 -4.75 18.93
C MET A 59 -43.98 -5.18 19.12
N ASP A 60 -43.72 -6.16 20.00
CA ASP A 60 -42.36 -6.68 20.29
C ASP A 60 -41.70 -7.30 19.06
N ARG A 61 -42.47 -7.97 18.21
CA ARG A 61 -41.97 -8.60 16.98
C ARG A 61 -41.67 -7.53 15.90
N LYS A 62 -42.45 -6.44 15.82
CA LYS A 62 -42.15 -5.32 14.94
C LYS A 62 -40.84 -4.64 15.34
N LEU A 63 -40.63 -4.47 16.65
CA LEU A 63 -39.44 -3.88 17.21
C LEU A 63 -38.21 -4.77 16.90
N ALA A 64 -38.32 -6.08 17.06
CA ALA A 64 -37.26 -7.05 16.73
C ALA A 64 -36.89 -7.06 15.24
N LEU A 65 -37.91 -6.96 14.34
CA LEU A 65 -37.68 -6.80 12.90
C LEU A 65 -36.96 -5.52 12.57
N LEU A 66 -37.39 -4.41 13.16
CA LEU A 66 -36.79 -3.09 12.93
C LEU A 66 -35.33 -3.07 13.41
N PHE A 67 -35.05 -3.69 14.55
CA PHE A 67 -33.71 -3.84 15.10
C PHE A 67 -32.81 -4.73 14.21
N GLY A 68 -33.37 -5.82 13.68
CA GLY A 68 -32.67 -6.70 12.73
C GLY A 68 -32.31 -5.99 11.43
N ILE A 69 -33.24 -5.19 10.88
CA ILE A 69 -32.98 -4.39 9.68
C ILE A 69 -31.90 -3.32 9.95
N LEU A 70 -31.94 -2.66 11.11
CA LEU A 70 -30.96 -1.64 11.50
C LEU A 70 -29.56 -2.23 11.65
N ILE A 71 -29.43 -3.42 12.26
CA ILE A 71 -28.13 -4.12 12.36
C ILE A 71 -27.62 -4.51 10.98
N THR A 72 -28.50 -5.05 10.10
CA THR A 72 -28.11 -5.43 8.74
C THR A 72 -27.66 -4.23 7.93
N ALA A 73 -28.38 -3.12 8.02
CA ALA A 73 -28.00 -1.86 7.37
C ALA A 73 -26.65 -1.33 7.89
N GLY A 74 -26.40 -1.42 9.21
CA GLY A 74 -25.13 -1.03 9.82
C GLY A 74 -23.95 -1.87 9.35
N LEU A 75 -24.16 -3.18 9.16
CA LEU A 75 -23.13 -4.09 8.66
C LEU A 75 -22.79 -3.87 7.17
N LEU A 76 -23.76 -3.40 6.39
CA LEU A 76 -23.57 -3.06 4.97
C LEU A 76 -22.86 -1.72 4.75
N CYS A 77 -22.89 -0.81 5.72
CA CYS A 77 -22.21 0.49 5.63
C CYS A 77 -20.69 0.42 5.88
N GLY A 78 -20.11 -0.75 6.17
CA GLY A 78 -18.72 -0.92 6.57
C GLY A 78 -17.66 -0.83 5.47
N CYS A 79 -18.02 -0.60 4.22
CA CYS A 79 -17.08 -0.58 3.08
C CYS A 79 -16.98 0.82 2.46
N TYR A 80 -16.53 1.82 3.22
CA TYR A 80 -16.25 3.12 2.62
C TYR A 80 -14.83 3.59 2.92
N ALA A 81 -14.18 4.06 1.84
CA ALA A 81 -12.92 4.79 1.76
C ALA A 81 -11.63 3.95 1.72
N GLU A 82 -11.56 2.96 0.84
CA GLU A 82 -10.24 2.58 0.32
C GLU A 82 -9.96 3.45 -0.92
N ARG A 83 -8.89 4.27 -0.85
CA ARG A 83 -8.44 5.03 -2.01
C ARG A 83 -8.03 4.03 -3.08
N GLU A 84 -8.64 4.13 -4.25
CA GLU A 84 -8.37 3.20 -5.36
C GLU A 84 -6.87 3.15 -5.67
N PRO A 85 -6.27 1.94 -5.80
CA PRO A 85 -4.84 1.79 -6.06
C PRO A 85 -4.37 2.50 -7.33
N GLN A 86 -5.25 2.62 -8.32
CA GLN A 86 -4.98 3.29 -9.60
C GLN A 86 -4.80 4.82 -9.48
N ASN A 87 -5.25 5.42 -8.36
CA ASN A 87 -5.07 6.84 -8.08
C ASN A 87 -3.85 7.13 -7.20
N ARG A 88 -2.90 6.19 -7.14
CA ARG A 88 -1.64 6.32 -6.39
C ARG A 88 -0.44 6.26 -7.31
N ASN A 89 0.50 7.16 -7.07
CA ASN A 89 1.85 7.08 -7.61
C ASN A 89 2.72 6.35 -6.60
N TYR A 90 3.03 5.10 -6.90
CA TYR A 90 3.93 4.30 -6.06
C TYR A 90 5.37 4.70 -6.35
N ILE A 91 6.09 5.11 -5.31
CA ILE A 91 7.52 5.37 -5.40
C ILE A 91 8.27 4.05 -5.12
N MET A 92 9.12 3.66 -6.05
CA MET A 92 9.93 2.43 -5.94
C MET A 92 11.37 2.72 -5.50
N CYS A 93 11.85 3.93 -5.73
CA CYS A 93 13.15 4.38 -5.25
C CYS A 93 13.12 5.89 -5.02
N MET A 94 13.83 6.34 -4.00
CA MET A 94 14.05 7.75 -3.73
C MET A 94 15.56 8.01 -3.68
N GLY A 95 16.03 8.95 -4.47
CA GLY A 95 17.40 9.47 -4.41
C GLY A 95 17.41 10.80 -3.69
N ILE A 96 18.35 11.02 -2.79
CA ILE A 96 18.52 12.27 -2.05
C ILE A 96 19.96 12.73 -2.20
N ASP A 97 20.15 13.87 -2.83
CA ASP A 97 21.44 14.51 -3.05
C ASP A 97 21.46 15.89 -2.39
N SER A 98 22.65 16.41 -2.08
CA SER A 98 22.83 17.81 -1.70
C SER A 98 22.68 18.70 -2.93
N ASP A 99 21.87 19.74 -2.84
CA ASP A 99 21.78 20.73 -3.89
C ASP A 99 22.93 21.74 -3.75
N PRO A 100 23.69 22.05 -4.84
CA PRO A 100 24.74 23.07 -4.83
C PRO A 100 24.22 24.48 -4.49
N GLU A 101 22.96 24.77 -4.81
CA GLU A 101 22.32 26.05 -4.49
C GLU A 101 21.81 26.13 -3.04
N GLY A 102 21.91 25.02 -2.29
CA GLY A 102 21.44 24.86 -0.94
C GLY A 102 20.15 24.02 -0.86
N GLY A 103 20.02 23.25 0.20
CA GLY A 103 18.90 22.32 0.35
C GLY A 103 19.21 20.92 -0.19
N LEU A 104 18.18 20.24 -0.68
CA LEU A 104 18.20 18.88 -1.16
C LEU A 104 17.69 18.80 -2.61
N LYS A 105 18.26 17.91 -3.38
CA LYS A 105 17.75 17.49 -4.68
C LYS A 105 17.22 16.07 -4.55
N ILE A 106 15.92 15.90 -4.73
CA ILE A 106 15.27 14.61 -4.49
C ILE A 106 14.75 14.08 -5.81
N SER A 107 15.18 12.85 -6.13
CA SER A 107 14.81 12.12 -7.32
C SER A 107 13.86 10.99 -6.97
N TYR A 108 12.73 10.90 -7.67
CA TYR A 108 11.69 9.90 -7.46
C TYR A 108 11.64 8.94 -8.65
N GLY A 109 11.88 7.65 -8.40
CA GLY A 109 11.74 6.57 -9.37
C GLY A 109 10.39 5.88 -9.24
N PHE A 110 9.70 5.71 -10.36
CA PHE A 110 8.39 5.07 -10.46
C PHE A 110 8.52 3.66 -11.03
N PRO A 111 7.54 2.75 -10.80
CA PRO A 111 7.59 1.43 -11.39
C PRO A 111 7.29 1.47 -12.88
N ASP A 112 8.03 0.71 -13.66
CA ASP A 112 7.62 0.38 -15.03
C ASP A 112 6.55 -0.73 -14.99
N LEU A 113 5.29 -0.32 -15.08
CA LEU A 113 4.15 -1.23 -15.05
C LEU A 113 4.09 -2.14 -16.27
N SER A 114 4.62 -1.70 -17.42
CA SER A 114 4.65 -2.50 -18.64
C SER A 114 5.63 -3.66 -18.52
N ALA A 115 6.81 -3.41 -17.96
CA ALA A 115 7.81 -4.44 -17.66
C ALA A 115 7.33 -5.44 -16.60
N LEU A 116 6.57 -4.97 -15.59
CA LEU A 116 6.08 -5.82 -14.49
C LEU A 116 4.88 -6.69 -14.89
N THR A 117 4.00 -6.21 -15.77
CA THR A 117 2.76 -6.91 -16.14
C THR A 117 2.84 -7.65 -17.47
N GLY A 118 3.86 -7.37 -18.30
CA GLY A 118 4.00 -7.92 -19.64
C GLY A 118 2.90 -7.47 -20.60
N THR A 119 2.19 -6.40 -20.27
CA THR A 119 1.11 -5.81 -21.08
C THR A 119 1.50 -4.39 -21.48
N ASP A 120 0.93 -3.87 -22.59
CA ASP A 120 1.06 -2.45 -22.96
C ASP A 120 0.32 -1.56 -21.94
N ALA A 121 0.88 -1.43 -20.76
CA ALA A 121 0.32 -0.63 -19.65
C ALA A 121 0.57 0.89 -19.79
N GLY A 122 1.02 1.34 -20.96
CA GLY A 122 1.42 2.72 -21.23
C GLY A 122 2.93 2.96 -21.04
N GLU A 123 3.39 4.15 -21.36
CA GLU A 123 4.78 4.53 -21.14
C GLU A 123 5.08 4.58 -19.62
N ALA A 124 6.28 4.12 -19.25
CA ALA A 124 6.76 4.22 -17.87
C ALA A 124 6.76 5.71 -17.44
N GLU A 125 6.33 5.99 -16.22
CA GLU A 125 6.36 7.35 -15.70
C GLU A 125 7.83 7.77 -15.52
N PRO A 126 8.27 8.88 -16.15
CA PRO A 126 9.67 9.27 -16.09
C PRO A 126 10.06 9.67 -14.67
N MET A 127 11.32 9.43 -14.31
CA MET A 127 11.89 9.92 -13.06
C MET A 127 11.62 11.42 -12.90
N ARG A 128 11.21 11.82 -11.70
CA ARG A 128 11.01 13.24 -11.35
C ARG A 128 12.04 13.71 -10.37
N VAL A 129 12.61 14.87 -10.63
CA VAL A 129 13.61 15.50 -9.77
C VAL A 129 13.05 16.80 -9.21
N ILE A 130 13.13 16.97 -7.90
CA ILE A 130 12.60 18.14 -7.19
C ILE A 130 13.69 18.69 -6.27
N ALA A 131 13.98 20.00 -6.42
CA ALA A 131 14.82 20.74 -5.47
C ALA A 131 13.92 21.32 -4.37
N ALA A 132 14.31 21.11 -3.11
CA ALA A 132 13.55 21.54 -1.94
C ALA A 132 14.46 21.74 -0.72
N ALA A 133 13.99 22.46 0.29
CA ALA A 133 14.73 22.62 1.53
C ALA A 133 14.66 21.38 2.43
N SER A 134 13.66 20.51 2.24
CA SER A 134 13.44 19.31 3.05
C SER A 134 12.78 18.20 2.25
N VAL A 135 12.80 16.97 2.79
CA VAL A 135 12.10 15.80 2.21
C VAL A 135 10.59 16.03 2.21
N SER A 136 10.06 16.60 3.28
CA SER A 136 8.64 16.91 3.40
C SER A 136 8.17 17.89 2.36
N GLU A 137 8.92 18.98 2.13
CA GLU A 137 8.62 19.97 1.10
C GLU A 137 8.65 19.36 -0.30
N ALA A 138 9.65 18.54 -0.59
CA ALA A 138 9.72 17.85 -1.89
C ALA A 138 8.51 16.92 -2.12
N SER A 139 8.05 16.24 -1.08
CA SER A 139 6.85 15.40 -1.14
C SER A 139 5.59 16.22 -1.40
N GLU A 140 5.46 17.39 -0.79
CA GLU A 140 4.35 18.31 -1.04
C GLU A 140 4.37 18.84 -2.47
N LEU A 141 5.54 19.24 -2.97
CA LEU A 141 5.72 19.72 -4.36
C LEU A 141 5.41 18.58 -5.37
N LEU A 142 5.84 17.35 -5.09
CA LEU A 142 5.52 16.20 -5.93
C LEU A 142 4.01 15.97 -5.99
N ASN A 143 3.33 15.96 -4.85
CA ASN A 143 1.88 15.81 -4.78
C ASN A 143 1.13 16.96 -5.47
N ALA A 144 1.63 18.18 -5.36
CA ALA A 144 1.02 19.34 -6.01
C ALA A 144 1.19 19.32 -7.55
N SER A 145 2.22 18.62 -8.05
CA SER A 145 2.50 18.48 -9.49
C SER A 145 1.90 17.22 -10.12
N SER A 146 1.22 16.37 -9.33
CA SER A 146 0.64 15.10 -9.78
C SER A 146 -0.88 15.10 -9.59
N ASP A 147 -1.59 14.45 -10.49
CA ASP A 147 -3.01 14.12 -10.37
C ASP A 147 -3.28 12.95 -9.40
N LYS A 148 -2.21 12.22 -9.04
CA LYS A 148 -2.26 11.07 -8.14
C LYS A 148 -1.57 11.39 -6.80
N THR A 149 -2.01 10.69 -5.75
CA THR A 149 -1.37 10.80 -4.43
C THR A 149 -0.13 9.92 -4.36
N THR A 150 0.99 10.47 -3.93
CA THR A 150 2.24 9.75 -3.73
C THR A 150 2.13 8.72 -2.61
N ASP A 151 2.63 7.52 -2.86
CA ASP A 151 2.62 6.41 -1.92
C ASP A 151 4.02 5.76 -1.80
N TYR A 152 4.62 5.91 -0.62
CA TYR A 152 5.95 5.37 -0.31
C TYR A 152 5.89 3.96 0.31
N SER A 153 4.70 3.39 0.48
CA SER A 153 4.52 2.11 1.20
C SER A 153 5.20 0.92 0.53
N GLN A 154 5.49 1.02 -0.76
CA GLN A 154 6.16 -0.02 -1.54
C GLN A 154 7.65 0.26 -1.79
N MET A 155 8.16 1.40 -1.37
CA MET A 155 9.55 1.81 -1.62
C MET A 155 10.55 0.93 -0.85
N PRO A 156 11.35 0.10 -1.55
CA PRO A 156 12.31 -0.80 -0.89
C PRO A 156 13.64 -0.12 -0.56
N VAL A 157 14.03 0.93 -1.30
CA VAL A 157 15.36 1.54 -1.22
C VAL A 157 15.30 3.06 -1.23
N ILE A 158 16.13 3.66 -0.40
CA ILE A 158 16.46 5.09 -0.40
C ILE A 158 17.97 5.21 -0.67
N LEU A 159 18.32 5.97 -1.69
CA LEU A 159 19.71 6.24 -2.04
C LEU A 159 20.12 7.62 -1.52
N MET A 160 21.27 7.70 -0.88
CA MET A 160 21.86 8.98 -0.50
C MET A 160 23.11 9.22 -1.33
N GLY A 161 23.18 10.38 -1.96
CA GLY A 161 24.37 10.82 -2.68
C GLY A 161 25.57 10.94 -1.75
N LYS A 162 26.77 10.83 -2.32
CA LYS A 162 28.02 10.82 -1.57
C LYS A 162 28.18 12.05 -0.68
N ASP A 163 27.98 13.24 -1.23
CA ASP A 163 28.21 14.50 -0.52
C ASP A 163 27.23 14.66 0.67
N LEU A 164 25.97 14.27 0.47
CA LEU A 164 24.98 14.25 1.55
C LEU A 164 25.33 13.22 2.62
N PHE A 165 25.79 12.04 2.21
CA PHE A 165 26.11 10.97 3.14
C PHE A 165 27.36 11.28 4.00
N GLU A 166 28.34 12.00 3.46
CA GLU A 166 29.56 12.44 4.16
C GLU A 166 29.32 13.63 5.08
N ASP A 167 28.32 14.48 4.79
CA ASP A 167 27.90 15.58 5.68
C ASP A 167 27.03 15.01 6.82
N GLN A 168 27.63 14.91 8.00
CA GLN A 168 26.98 14.33 9.18
C GLN A 168 25.74 15.10 9.63
N GLU A 169 25.77 16.42 9.53
CA GLU A 169 24.67 17.28 9.99
C GLU A 169 23.45 17.13 9.08
N LYS A 170 23.65 17.32 7.77
CA LYS A 170 22.60 17.16 6.76
C LYS A 170 22.05 15.74 6.73
N ARG A 171 22.92 14.74 6.79
CA ARG A 171 22.51 13.33 6.87
C ARG A 171 21.60 13.08 8.06
N SER A 172 21.99 13.57 9.26
CA SER A 172 21.18 13.38 10.46
C SER A 172 19.81 14.07 10.35
N GLN A 173 19.78 15.25 9.76
CA GLN A 173 18.53 15.96 9.51
C GLN A 173 17.62 15.15 8.57
N VAL A 174 18.13 14.72 7.42
CA VAL A 174 17.38 13.92 6.45
C VAL A 174 16.90 12.60 7.06
N MET A 175 17.75 11.93 7.85
CA MET A 175 17.37 10.69 8.54
C MET A 175 16.23 10.89 9.52
N ASN A 176 16.20 12.02 10.24
CA ASN A 176 15.11 12.33 11.14
C ASN A 176 13.80 12.61 10.38
N GLU A 177 13.87 13.37 9.28
CA GLU A 177 12.70 13.61 8.43
C GLU A 177 12.14 12.31 7.84
N LEU A 178 12.99 11.42 7.35
CA LEU A 178 12.58 10.09 6.85
C LEU A 178 11.97 9.21 7.95
N ALA A 179 12.46 9.30 9.18
CA ALA A 179 11.93 8.54 10.31
C ALA A 179 10.55 9.03 10.76
N ASP A 180 10.27 10.32 10.59
CA ASP A 180 8.98 10.93 10.91
C ASP A 180 7.92 10.67 9.82
N GLU A 181 8.34 10.35 8.60
CA GLU A 181 7.42 10.02 7.51
C GLU A 181 6.79 8.62 7.70
N LYS A 182 5.51 8.62 8.07
CA LYS A 182 4.78 7.39 8.46
C LYS A 182 4.50 6.44 7.29
N THR A 183 4.54 6.93 6.07
CA THR A 183 4.24 6.16 4.86
C THR A 183 5.44 5.39 4.37
N ILE A 184 6.65 5.78 4.78
CA ILE A 184 7.90 5.07 4.45
C ILE A 184 8.01 3.80 5.29
N ARG A 185 8.31 2.68 4.64
CA ARG A 185 8.52 1.39 5.31
C ARG A 185 9.77 1.45 6.19
N ARG A 186 9.65 1.02 7.44
CA ARG A 186 10.82 0.90 8.35
C ARG A 186 11.85 -0.13 7.91
N THR A 187 11.50 -0.97 6.95
CA THR A 187 12.36 -1.98 6.32
C THR A 187 12.99 -1.49 5.03
N ALA A 188 12.77 -0.23 4.65
CA ALA A 188 13.45 0.35 3.50
C ALA A 188 14.96 0.38 3.74
N LEU A 189 15.71 -0.10 2.75
CA LEU A 189 17.16 -0.09 2.79
C LEU A 189 17.67 1.32 2.49
N ILE A 190 18.61 1.81 3.28
CA ILE A 190 19.32 3.06 2.98
C ILE A 190 20.69 2.70 2.45
N ALA A 191 20.99 3.11 1.22
CA ALA A 191 22.27 2.85 0.59
C ALA A 191 22.95 4.17 0.16
N ARG A 192 24.29 4.17 0.20
CA ARG A 192 25.10 5.31 -0.28
C ARG A 192 25.41 5.12 -1.75
N ALA A 193 25.15 6.13 -2.56
CA ALA A 193 25.61 6.22 -3.92
C ALA A 193 27.15 6.58 -3.95
N GLU A 194 27.85 6.14 -4.97
CA GLU A 194 29.28 6.47 -5.13
C GLU A 194 29.47 7.93 -5.55
N HIS A 195 28.51 8.46 -6.31
CA HIS A 195 28.44 9.86 -6.76
C HIS A 195 27.09 10.44 -6.33
N THR A 196 26.20 10.68 -7.27
CA THR A 196 24.86 11.17 -6.99
C THR A 196 23.86 10.01 -6.95
N ALA A 197 22.80 10.16 -6.17
CA ALA A 197 21.69 9.21 -6.18
C ALA A 197 20.90 9.32 -7.49
N GLU A 198 20.81 10.51 -8.06
CA GLU A 198 20.16 10.77 -9.34
C GLU A 198 20.76 9.94 -10.46
N ASP A 199 22.11 9.88 -10.59
CA ASP A 199 22.79 9.09 -11.63
C ASP A 199 22.40 7.61 -11.58
N ILE A 200 22.18 7.07 -10.38
CA ILE A 200 21.74 5.68 -10.22
C ILE A 200 20.30 5.50 -10.67
N LEU A 201 19.41 6.44 -10.33
CA LEU A 201 18.01 6.37 -10.76
C LEU A 201 17.85 6.53 -12.28
N GLN A 202 18.75 7.26 -12.94
CA GLN A 202 18.74 7.38 -14.41
C GLN A 202 19.02 6.05 -15.12
N LEU A 203 19.58 5.05 -14.44
CA LEU A 203 19.76 3.71 -14.98
C LEU A 203 18.46 2.87 -15.04
N ASP A 204 17.32 3.42 -14.61
CA ASP A 204 16.04 2.71 -14.55
C ASP A 204 15.59 2.20 -15.92
N ASP A 205 15.92 2.91 -17.00
CA ASP A 205 15.63 2.50 -18.38
C ASP A 205 16.40 1.20 -18.78
N ASP A 206 17.54 0.93 -18.15
CA ASP A 206 18.39 -0.23 -18.44
C ASP A 206 18.04 -1.45 -17.55
N VAL A 207 17.24 -1.24 -16.50
CA VAL A 207 16.90 -2.27 -15.52
C VAL A 207 15.40 -2.60 -15.58
N HIS A 208 15.09 -3.82 -15.99
CA HIS A 208 13.71 -4.29 -16.10
C HIS A 208 12.94 -4.15 -14.77
N GLY A 209 12.02 -3.20 -14.73
CA GLY A 209 11.04 -3.02 -13.66
C GLY A 209 11.32 -1.85 -12.71
N SER A 210 12.45 -1.79 -12.03
CA SER A 210 12.87 -0.68 -11.17
C SER A 210 14.27 -0.88 -10.58
N VAL A 211 15.12 0.10 -10.68
CA VAL A 211 16.45 0.15 -10.04
C VAL A 211 16.36 -0.08 -8.52
N GLY A 212 15.31 0.44 -7.87
CA GLY A 212 15.11 0.25 -6.44
C GLY A 212 14.91 -1.22 -6.05
N VAL A 213 14.12 -1.96 -6.82
CA VAL A 213 13.90 -3.39 -6.62
C VAL A 213 15.19 -4.17 -6.87
N PHE A 214 15.89 -3.86 -7.95
CA PHE A 214 17.15 -4.50 -8.31
C PHE A 214 18.21 -4.35 -7.19
N ILE A 215 18.42 -3.15 -6.68
CA ILE A 215 19.38 -2.88 -5.59
C ILE A 215 18.96 -3.63 -4.32
N TYR A 216 17.66 -3.64 -4.00
CA TYR A 216 17.15 -4.35 -2.84
C TYR A 216 17.44 -5.86 -2.92
N GLU A 217 17.15 -6.49 -4.05
CA GLU A 217 17.40 -7.91 -4.28
C GLU A 217 18.90 -8.22 -4.24
N LEU A 218 19.73 -7.36 -4.84
CA LEU A 218 21.18 -7.50 -4.83
C LEU A 218 21.74 -7.46 -3.40
N CYS A 219 21.22 -6.57 -2.57
CA CYS A 219 21.59 -6.49 -1.16
C CYS A 219 21.12 -7.73 -0.38
N GLN A 220 19.88 -8.18 -0.58
CA GLN A 220 19.34 -9.38 0.07
C GLN A 220 20.17 -10.63 -0.27
N ASN A 221 20.45 -10.86 -1.54
CA ASN A 221 21.23 -12.00 -1.99
C ASN A 221 22.65 -12.01 -1.41
N ASN A 222 23.25 -10.83 -1.18
CA ASN A 222 24.57 -10.74 -0.55
C ASN A 222 24.53 -10.94 0.98
N TYR A 223 23.40 -10.70 1.64
CA TYR A 223 23.24 -10.98 3.08
C TYR A 223 23.00 -12.47 3.34
N GLU A 224 22.25 -13.17 2.49
CA GLU A 224 21.96 -14.60 2.65
C GLU A 224 23.18 -15.52 2.36
N ASN A 225 24.17 -15.01 1.64
CA ASN A 225 25.39 -15.76 1.26
C ASN A 225 26.58 -15.55 2.22
N LYS A 226 26.39 -14.91 3.37
CA LYS A 226 27.39 -14.74 4.44
C LYS A 226 26.98 -15.50 5.71
#